data_967e6debaf2097ac740eb87144c0487e
#
_entry.id   967e6debaf2097ac740eb87144c0487e
#
_cell.length_a   1.000
_cell.length_b   1.000
_cell.length_c   1.000
_cell.angle_alpha   90.00
_cell.angle_beta   90.00
_cell.angle_gamma   90.00
#
_symmetry.space_group_name_H-M   'P 1'
#
loop_
_entity.id
_entity.type
_entity.pdbx_description
1 polymer ?
#
loop_
_entity_poly.entity_id
_entity_poly.type
_entity_poly.pdbx_seq_one_letter_code
_entity_poly.pdbx_strand_id
1 'polypeptide(L)'
;MKSLKELYKIGRGPSSSHTIGPERVAYYAVETFGKGDYTAELFGSLALTGKGHGTDRVLKEVLGENTKIIFDARAKELKHPNTLKLYKTENGENVLVCTAQSVGGGSVVINGKPYPDTPDVYPQKNFAAVRKFIEENNLSLPDYVKFYEPDVFFYLKNVWNAMKESVERGLRKDGVLPGALRLERKAKTLYFAEAKFETSVMRENRKLASYAFAVAEENADNGIIVTAPTCGAAGILPAVLYYMYRDNNVPEEEILNALAAAGVVGNVVKQNASISGAECGCQAEVGVACSMAAAALSSIFCLDSDGVECSAEIALEHNLGLTCDPVLGLVQIPCIERNAVAAIEAVNAVTLSKSLKNKRKISFDNVVKVMYETGKDMNTRYRETSTGGLASLYGSDADK
;
A
#
# COMPACT_ATOMS: atom_id res chain seq x y z
N MET A 1 6.83 15.99 -7.75
CA MET A 1 6.18 14.93 -6.95
C MET A 1 6.14 15.34 -5.49
N LYS A 2 5.24 14.78 -4.69
CA LYS A 2 5.07 15.09 -3.26
C LYS A 2 6.21 14.52 -2.41
N SER A 3 6.29 14.98 -1.14
CA SER A 3 7.20 14.42 -0.13
C SER A 3 7.02 12.90 0.03
N LEU A 4 8.10 12.18 0.38
CA LEU A 4 8.02 10.76 0.75
C LEU A 4 7.14 10.52 1.98
N LYS A 5 6.92 11.52 2.82
CA LYS A 5 5.95 11.48 3.93
C LYS A 5 4.50 11.26 3.47
N GLU A 6 4.19 11.65 2.22
CA GLU A 6 2.87 11.42 1.64
C GLU A 6 2.71 10.01 1.03
N LEU A 7 3.81 9.29 0.86
CA LEU A 7 3.82 7.89 0.42
C LEU A 7 3.85 6.94 1.63
N TYR A 8 4.85 7.09 2.49
CA TYR A 8 4.99 6.32 3.71
C TYR A 8 4.17 6.94 4.84
N LYS A 9 3.15 6.24 5.30
CA LYS A 9 2.33 6.68 6.43
C LYS A 9 2.32 5.60 7.50
N ILE A 10 2.73 5.96 8.71
CA ILE A 10 2.60 5.11 9.88
C ILE A 10 1.16 5.21 10.34
N GLY A 11 0.46 4.08 10.44
CA GLY A 11 -0.95 4.07 10.82
C GLY A 11 -1.49 2.68 11.06
N ARG A 12 -2.78 2.61 11.37
CA ARG A 12 -3.48 1.34 11.61
C ARG A 12 -4.03 0.75 10.31
N GLY A 13 -3.91 -0.59 10.18
CA GLY A 13 -4.61 -1.34 9.15
C GLY A 13 -6.13 -1.36 9.35
N PRO A 14 -6.85 -2.10 8.50
CA PRO A 14 -6.32 -2.95 7.44
C PRO A 14 -6.17 -2.27 6.08
N SER A 15 -6.79 -1.08 5.85
CA SER A 15 -6.84 -0.45 4.53
C SER A 15 -6.44 1.02 4.55
N SER A 16 -5.55 1.43 3.64
CA SER A 16 -5.20 2.85 3.50
C SER A 16 -6.36 3.68 2.92
N SER A 17 -7.13 3.12 2.00
CA SER A 17 -8.27 3.82 1.37
C SER A 17 -9.56 3.74 2.16
N HIS A 18 -9.78 2.65 2.90
CA HIS A 18 -11.04 2.41 3.63
C HIS A 18 -10.93 2.66 5.14
N THR A 19 -9.72 2.74 5.70
CA THR A 19 -9.48 3.00 7.12
C THR A 19 -8.77 4.34 7.32
N ILE A 20 -7.51 4.49 6.86
CA ILE A 20 -6.71 5.72 7.09
C ILE A 20 -7.34 6.94 6.38
N GLY A 21 -7.82 6.79 5.14
CA GLY A 21 -8.45 7.88 4.40
C GLY A 21 -9.70 8.42 5.10
N PRO A 22 -10.73 7.60 5.38
CA PRO A 22 -11.90 8.01 6.16
C PRO A 22 -11.57 8.57 7.54
N GLU A 23 -10.61 7.99 8.26
CA GLU A 23 -10.14 8.52 9.55
C GLU A 23 -9.62 9.96 9.41
N ARG A 24 -8.80 10.24 8.38
CA ARG A 24 -8.31 11.60 8.10
C ARG A 24 -9.44 12.59 7.78
N VAL A 25 -10.47 12.14 7.04
CA VAL A 25 -11.65 12.97 6.76
C VAL A 25 -12.42 13.26 8.04
N ALA A 26 -12.52 12.29 8.95
CA ALA A 26 -13.16 12.47 10.23
C ALA A 26 -12.40 13.47 11.13
N TYR A 27 -11.07 13.38 11.20
CA TYR A 27 -10.25 14.37 11.91
C TYR A 27 -10.42 15.77 11.33
N TYR A 28 -10.38 15.91 9.99
CA TYR A 28 -10.65 17.19 9.33
C TYR A 28 -12.00 17.77 9.75
N ALA A 29 -13.05 16.93 9.78
CA ALA A 29 -14.40 17.37 10.15
C ALA A 29 -14.45 17.86 11.62
N VAL A 30 -13.83 17.12 12.55
CA VAL A 30 -13.79 17.53 13.97
C VAL A 30 -12.96 18.79 14.18
N GLU A 31 -11.81 18.92 13.51
CA GLU A 31 -10.95 20.10 13.60
C GLU A 31 -11.61 21.35 13.01
N THR A 32 -12.35 21.20 11.90
CA THR A 32 -12.95 22.33 11.18
C THR A 32 -14.32 22.72 11.73
N PHE A 33 -15.16 21.75 12.06
CA PHE A 33 -16.56 21.96 12.43
C PHE A 33 -16.87 21.63 13.90
N GLY A 34 -15.88 21.15 14.65
CA GLY A 34 -16.02 20.78 16.06
C GLY A 34 -16.73 19.45 16.29
N LYS A 35 -16.78 19.02 17.56
CA LYS A 35 -17.54 17.82 17.99
C LYS A 35 -19.05 18.04 17.82
N GLY A 36 -19.80 16.94 17.69
CA GLY A 36 -21.26 16.96 17.55
C GLY A 36 -21.79 15.64 17.00
N ASP A 37 -23.06 15.60 16.67
CA ASP A 37 -23.68 14.44 16.05
C ASP A 37 -23.44 14.47 14.54
N TYR A 38 -22.84 13.40 14.05
CA TYR A 38 -22.50 13.26 12.62
C TYR A 38 -23.26 12.11 11.96
N THR A 39 -23.51 12.28 10.66
CA THR A 39 -23.95 11.20 9.77
C THR A 39 -22.91 11.08 8.66
N ALA A 40 -22.40 9.87 8.42
CA ALA A 40 -21.49 9.55 7.32
C ALA A 40 -22.20 8.68 6.28
N GLU A 41 -22.23 9.14 5.04
CA GLU A 41 -22.70 8.36 3.89
C GLU A 41 -21.51 7.87 3.10
N LEU A 42 -21.42 6.56 2.92
CA LEU A 42 -20.32 5.86 2.23
C LEU A 42 -20.84 5.33 0.89
N PHE A 43 -20.07 5.52 -0.18
CA PHE A 43 -20.49 5.19 -1.54
C PHE A 43 -19.48 4.27 -2.23
N GLY A 44 -19.91 3.59 -3.30
CA GLY A 44 -19.08 2.76 -4.16
C GLY A 44 -18.32 1.67 -3.40
N SER A 45 -16.99 1.57 -3.55
CA SER A 45 -16.18 0.57 -2.87
C SER A 45 -16.21 0.72 -1.35
N LEU A 46 -16.24 1.96 -0.82
CA LEU A 46 -16.43 2.21 0.62
C LEU A 46 -17.73 1.63 1.17
N ALA A 47 -18.81 1.63 0.39
CA ALA A 47 -20.07 1.03 0.81
C ALA A 47 -20.03 -0.50 0.72
N LEU A 48 -19.38 -1.07 -0.29
CA LEU A 48 -19.35 -2.51 -0.55
C LEU A 48 -18.41 -3.27 0.39
N THR A 49 -17.26 -2.71 0.72
CA THR A 49 -16.20 -3.39 1.48
C THR A 49 -15.84 -2.67 2.79
N GLY A 50 -16.33 -1.46 3.02
CA GLY A 50 -15.96 -0.62 4.16
C GLY A 50 -16.22 -1.26 5.52
N LYS A 51 -17.26 -2.07 5.67
CA LYS A 51 -17.55 -2.78 6.91
C LYS A 51 -16.45 -3.82 7.23
N GLY A 52 -16.00 -4.58 6.23
CA GLY A 52 -14.89 -5.52 6.37
C GLY A 52 -13.54 -4.81 6.65
N HIS A 53 -13.39 -3.58 6.18
CA HIS A 53 -12.22 -2.75 6.42
C HIS A 53 -12.31 -1.88 7.68
N GLY A 54 -13.38 -1.98 8.47
CA GLY A 54 -13.58 -1.20 9.69
C GLY A 54 -13.75 0.31 9.47
N THR A 55 -14.27 0.73 8.30
CA THR A 55 -14.52 2.14 8.01
C THR A 55 -15.51 2.76 8.99
N ASP A 56 -16.56 2.04 9.33
CA ASP A 56 -17.56 2.45 10.32
C ASP A 56 -16.95 2.64 11.71
N ARG A 57 -16.07 1.73 12.10
CA ARG A 57 -15.38 1.79 13.38
C ARG A 57 -14.52 3.05 13.50
N VAL A 58 -13.61 3.30 12.54
CA VAL A 58 -12.70 4.47 12.63
C VAL A 58 -13.46 5.79 12.54
N LEU A 59 -14.54 5.85 11.79
CA LEU A 59 -15.40 7.04 11.75
C LEU A 59 -16.05 7.29 13.11
N LYS A 60 -16.58 6.27 13.78
CA LYS A 60 -17.16 6.38 15.13
C LYS A 60 -16.13 6.73 16.19
N GLU A 61 -14.93 6.12 16.14
CA GLU A 61 -13.84 6.44 17.06
C GLU A 61 -13.46 7.92 17.05
N VAL A 62 -13.50 8.58 15.88
CA VAL A 62 -13.10 9.99 15.73
C VAL A 62 -14.28 10.95 15.86
N LEU A 63 -15.42 10.66 15.19
CA LEU A 63 -16.60 11.56 15.16
C LEU A 63 -17.50 11.39 16.40
N GLY A 64 -17.41 10.24 17.09
CA GLY A 64 -18.22 9.86 18.24
C GLY A 64 -19.07 8.61 17.97
N GLU A 65 -19.31 7.82 19.02
CA GLU A 65 -20.04 6.53 18.95
C GLU A 65 -21.46 6.66 18.40
N ASN A 66 -22.11 7.81 18.58
CA ASN A 66 -23.46 8.09 18.07
C ASN A 66 -23.48 8.36 16.56
N THR A 67 -22.34 8.42 15.88
CA THR A 67 -22.26 8.67 14.44
C THR A 67 -23.08 7.64 13.66
N LYS A 68 -24.04 8.12 12.87
CA LYS A 68 -24.82 7.28 11.98
C LYS A 68 -24.03 6.98 10.70
N ILE A 69 -23.84 5.70 10.38
CA ILE A 69 -23.15 5.26 9.18
C ILE A 69 -24.15 4.68 8.19
N ILE A 70 -24.17 5.21 6.97
CA ILE A 70 -25.04 4.78 5.87
C ILE A 70 -24.15 4.24 4.75
N PHE A 71 -24.34 2.97 4.38
CA PHE A 71 -23.66 2.33 3.26
C PHE A 71 -24.58 2.34 2.03
N ASP A 72 -24.33 3.22 1.07
CA ASP A 72 -25.08 3.31 -0.20
C ASP A 72 -24.27 2.71 -1.35
N ALA A 73 -24.48 1.41 -1.56
CA ALA A 73 -23.88 0.66 -2.68
C ALA A 73 -24.59 0.91 -4.03
N ARG A 74 -25.73 1.64 -4.06
CA ARG A 74 -26.54 1.85 -5.27
C ARG A 74 -26.25 3.15 -5.99
N ALA A 75 -25.47 4.05 -5.37
CA ALA A 75 -25.11 5.33 -5.97
C ALA A 75 -24.38 5.12 -7.31
N LYS A 76 -24.85 5.85 -8.33
CA LYS A 76 -24.28 5.84 -9.69
C LYS A 76 -23.51 7.14 -9.94
N GLU A 77 -22.66 7.13 -10.98
CA GLU A 77 -21.94 8.31 -11.46
C GLU A 77 -21.04 8.98 -10.40
N LEU A 78 -20.38 8.15 -9.60
CA LEU A 78 -19.41 8.65 -8.62
C LEU A 78 -18.14 9.16 -9.31
N LYS A 79 -17.66 10.34 -8.89
CA LYS A 79 -16.38 10.88 -9.36
C LYS A 79 -15.19 10.02 -8.97
N HIS A 80 -15.31 9.28 -7.88
CA HIS A 80 -14.30 8.34 -7.37
C HIS A 80 -14.99 7.17 -6.66
N PRO A 81 -14.51 5.92 -6.80
CA PRO A 81 -15.13 4.75 -6.15
C PRO A 81 -15.12 4.80 -4.63
N ASN A 82 -14.17 5.53 -4.01
CA ASN A 82 -14.09 5.70 -2.56
C ASN A 82 -14.58 7.10 -2.16
N THR A 83 -15.86 7.38 -2.38
CA THR A 83 -16.50 8.65 -2.00
C THR A 83 -17.21 8.52 -0.67
N LEU A 84 -17.11 9.54 0.18
CA LEU A 84 -17.92 9.70 1.39
C LEU A 84 -18.42 11.14 1.54
N LYS A 85 -19.56 11.28 2.21
CA LYS A 85 -20.13 12.58 2.61
C LYS A 85 -20.31 12.59 4.12
N LEU A 86 -19.94 13.68 4.75
CA LEU A 86 -20.20 13.90 6.17
C LEU A 86 -21.22 15.01 6.33
N TYR A 87 -22.20 14.76 7.17
CA TYR A 87 -23.20 15.72 7.61
C TYR A 87 -23.07 15.90 9.12
N LYS A 88 -23.26 17.12 9.58
CA LYS A 88 -23.36 17.46 11.00
C LYS A 88 -24.79 17.86 11.32
N THR A 89 -25.32 17.39 12.44
CA THR A 89 -26.65 17.81 12.89
C THR A 89 -26.56 19.18 13.54
N GLU A 90 -27.22 20.17 12.94
CA GLU A 90 -27.32 21.54 13.45
C GLU A 90 -28.81 21.90 13.54
N ASN A 91 -29.29 22.31 14.72
CA ASN A 91 -30.67 22.65 14.98
C ASN A 91 -31.69 21.55 14.59
N GLY A 92 -31.29 20.29 14.66
CA GLY A 92 -32.14 19.14 14.29
C GLY A 92 -32.09 18.78 12.81
N GLU A 93 -31.40 19.51 11.97
CA GLU A 93 -31.21 19.23 10.53
C GLU A 93 -29.80 18.73 10.22
N ASN A 94 -29.69 17.83 9.24
CA ASN A 94 -28.39 17.32 8.76
C ASN A 94 -27.81 18.28 7.70
N VAL A 95 -26.79 19.02 8.05
CA VAL A 95 -26.09 19.95 7.16
C VAL A 95 -24.87 19.24 6.57
N LEU A 96 -24.73 19.22 5.24
CA LEU A 96 -23.55 18.67 4.55
C LEU A 96 -22.32 19.52 4.87
N VAL A 97 -21.33 18.95 5.57
CA VAL A 97 -20.10 19.65 5.95
C VAL A 97 -18.93 19.36 5.00
N CYS A 98 -18.84 18.17 4.43
CA CYS A 98 -17.86 17.88 3.39
C CYS A 98 -18.25 16.69 2.49
N THR A 99 -17.75 16.74 1.25
CA THR A 99 -17.68 15.59 0.34
C THR A 99 -16.20 15.25 0.13
N ALA A 100 -15.83 14.01 0.38
CA ALA A 100 -14.44 13.58 0.29
C ALA A 100 -14.26 12.33 -0.58
N GLN A 101 -13.09 12.19 -1.15
CA GLN A 101 -12.63 11.00 -1.87
C GLN A 101 -11.34 10.48 -1.22
N SER A 102 -11.27 9.19 -0.94
CA SER A 102 -10.04 8.52 -0.51
C SER A 102 -9.32 7.97 -1.74
N VAL A 103 -8.23 8.65 -2.13
CA VAL A 103 -7.57 8.46 -3.43
C VAL A 103 -6.37 7.49 -3.38
N GLY A 104 -6.32 6.63 -2.39
CA GLY A 104 -5.27 5.62 -2.21
C GLY A 104 -4.13 6.07 -1.28
N GLY A 105 -3.44 5.09 -0.68
CA GLY A 105 -2.33 5.33 0.25
C GLY A 105 -2.67 6.23 1.45
N GLY A 106 -3.95 6.31 1.85
CA GLY A 106 -4.43 7.20 2.91
C GLY A 106 -4.43 8.69 2.54
N SER A 107 -4.29 9.04 1.26
CA SER A 107 -4.46 10.40 0.76
C SER A 107 -5.94 10.68 0.51
N VAL A 108 -6.38 11.91 0.75
CA VAL A 108 -7.79 12.30 0.59
C VAL A 108 -7.90 13.62 -0.17
N VAL A 109 -9.01 13.76 -0.90
CA VAL A 109 -9.45 15.00 -1.53
C VAL A 109 -10.74 15.41 -0.85
N ILE A 110 -10.80 16.61 -0.26
CA ILE A 110 -11.96 17.14 0.47
C ILE A 110 -12.48 18.36 -0.26
N ASN A 111 -13.76 18.36 -0.61
CA ASN A 111 -14.40 19.42 -1.39
C ASN A 111 -13.65 19.79 -2.66
N GLY A 112 -13.06 18.79 -3.33
CA GLY A 112 -12.32 18.94 -4.58
C GLY A 112 -10.85 19.41 -4.42
N LYS A 113 -10.34 19.52 -3.20
CA LYS A 113 -8.94 19.91 -2.93
C LYS A 113 -8.20 18.81 -2.16
N PRO A 114 -6.91 18.53 -2.47
CA PRO A 114 -6.08 17.64 -1.67
C PRO A 114 -6.02 18.09 -0.20
N TYR A 115 -6.03 17.12 0.73
CA TYR A 115 -5.88 17.42 2.16
C TYR A 115 -4.88 16.45 2.84
N PRO A 116 -3.86 16.97 3.55
CA PRO A 116 -3.44 18.39 3.51
C PRO A 116 -2.94 18.78 2.11
N ASP A 117 -3.08 20.05 1.72
CA ASP A 117 -2.51 20.55 0.49
C ASP A 117 -1.03 20.87 0.71
N THR A 118 -0.18 19.90 0.39
CA THR A 118 1.26 20.00 0.54
C THR A 118 1.91 20.38 -0.80
N PRO A 119 2.96 21.20 -0.81
CA PRO A 119 3.68 21.54 -2.05
C PRO A 119 4.37 20.31 -2.65
N ASP A 120 4.70 20.40 -3.93
CA ASP A 120 5.60 19.43 -4.56
C ASP A 120 7.03 19.68 -4.07
N VAL A 121 7.72 18.56 -3.72
CA VAL A 121 9.11 18.58 -3.25
C VAL A 121 10.08 18.24 -4.40
N TYR A 122 9.70 17.25 -5.21
CA TYR A 122 10.54 16.76 -6.30
C TYR A 122 10.02 17.30 -7.64
N PRO A 123 10.83 18.09 -8.39
CA PRO A 123 10.37 18.72 -9.65
C PRO A 123 10.24 17.72 -10.80
N GLN A 124 11.01 16.62 -10.81
CA GLN A 124 10.93 15.58 -11.84
C GLN A 124 9.60 14.82 -11.70
N LYS A 125 8.91 14.61 -12.82
CA LYS A 125 7.57 14.01 -12.81
C LYS A 125 7.51 12.52 -13.19
N ASN A 126 8.57 11.97 -13.78
CA ASN A 126 8.67 10.57 -14.19
C ASN A 126 10.08 10.03 -13.97
N PHE A 127 10.27 8.73 -14.09
CA PHE A 127 11.54 8.09 -13.79
C PHE A 127 12.64 8.51 -14.78
N ALA A 128 12.32 8.66 -16.05
CA ALA A 128 13.29 9.12 -17.05
C ALA A 128 13.88 10.50 -16.72
N ALA A 129 13.03 11.43 -16.20
CA ALA A 129 13.51 12.74 -15.77
C ALA A 129 14.34 12.66 -14.48
N VAL A 130 13.98 11.80 -13.53
CA VAL A 130 14.79 11.52 -12.33
C VAL A 130 16.14 10.94 -12.74
N ARG A 131 16.14 9.92 -13.58
CA ARG A 131 17.34 9.27 -14.10
C ARG A 131 18.28 10.30 -14.75
N LYS A 132 17.77 11.10 -15.68
CA LYS A 132 18.55 12.15 -16.33
C LYS A 132 19.19 13.09 -15.30
N PHE A 133 18.44 13.55 -14.31
CA PHE A 133 18.95 14.45 -13.28
C PHE A 133 20.09 13.82 -12.46
N ILE A 134 19.93 12.57 -11.99
CA ILE A 134 20.95 11.89 -11.20
C ILE A 134 22.21 11.59 -12.00
N GLU A 135 22.09 11.21 -13.28
CA GLU A 135 23.21 10.95 -14.16
C GLU A 135 23.99 12.26 -14.46
N GLU A 136 23.30 13.37 -14.77
CA GLU A 136 23.93 14.68 -15.03
C GLU A 136 24.65 15.25 -13.79
N ASN A 137 24.21 14.91 -12.59
CA ASN A 137 24.77 15.39 -11.33
C ASN A 137 25.64 14.34 -10.59
N ASN A 138 25.85 13.18 -11.19
CA ASN A 138 26.59 12.07 -10.60
C ASN A 138 26.07 11.68 -9.20
N LEU A 139 24.75 11.55 -9.06
CA LEU A 139 24.04 11.20 -7.84
C LEU A 139 23.48 9.78 -7.91
N SER A 140 23.27 9.17 -6.75
CA SER A 140 22.41 8.00 -6.59
C SER A 140 20.94 8.42 -6.34
N LEU A 141 20.00 7.46 -6.35
CA LEU A 141 18.60 7.75 -5.95
C LEU A 141 18.48 8.24 -4.49
N PRO A 142 19.15 7.64 -3.49
CA PRO A 142 19.19 8.20 -2.14
C PRO A 142 19.76 9.63 -2.10
N ASP A 143 20.80 9.93 -2.89
CA ASP A 143 21.37 11.28 -2.94
C ASP A 143 20.41 12.28 -3.58
N TYR A 144 19.65 11.87 -4.59
CA TYR A 144 18.56 12.65 -5.15
C TYR A 144 17.53 13.06 -4.09
N VAL A 145 17.17 12.10 -3.21
CA VAL A 145 16.26 12.38 -2.08
C VAL A 145 16.92 13.32 -1.08
N LYS A 146 18.18 13.11 -0.70
CA LYS A 146 18.93 14.01 0.18
C LYS A 146 19.02 15.43 -0.39
N PHE A 147 19.17 15.56 -1.69
CA PHE A 147 19.26 16.86 -2.38
C PHE A 147 17.99 17.68 -2.26
N TYR A 148 16.81 17.07 -2.46
CA TYR A 148 15.53 17.79 -2.45
C TYR A 148 14.82 17.75 -1.09
N GLU A 149 15.02 16.73 -0.28
CA GLU A 149 14.31 16.53 0.99
C GLU A 149 15.23 15.95 2.08
N PRO A 150 16.30 16.67 2.48
CA PRO A 150 17.30 16.15 3.43
C PRO A 150 16.70 15.72 4.77
N ASP A 151 15.72 16.46 5.28
CA ASP A 151 15.07 16.18 6.57
C ASP A 151 14.19 14.93 6.56
N VAL A 152 13.90 14.36 5.40
CA VAL A 152 13.06 13.15 5.32
C VAL A 152 13.72 11.93 5.94
N PHE A 153 15.05 11.88 6.02
CA PHE A 153 15.77 10.76 6.61
C PHE A 153 15.48 10.55 8.11
N PHE A 154 15.20 11.64 8.85
CA PHE A 154 14.68 11.51 10.23
C PHE A 154 13.31 10.82 10.27
N TYR A 155 12.46 11.15 9.31
CA TYR A 155 11.17 10.49 9.18
C TYR A 155 11.31 9.04 8.70
N LEU A 156 12.17 8.76 7.73
CA LEU A 156 12.45 7.40 7.25
C LEU A 156 13.01 6.49 8.36
N LYS A 157 13.74 7.05 9.32
CA LYS A 157 14.15 6.30 10.52
C LYS A 157 12.93 5.85 11.36
N ASN A 158 11.94 6.71 11.54
CA ASN A 158 10.69 6.36 12.24
C ASN A 158 9.89 5.34 11.43
N VAL A 159 9.84 5.50 10.11
CA VAL A 159 9.24 4.53 9.17
C VAL A 159 9.89 3.17 9.33
N TRP A 160 11.22 3.11 9.30
CA TRP A 160 11.96 1.87 9.47
C TRP A 160 11.73 1.21 10.82
N ASN A 161 11.72 1.98 11.90
CA ASN A 161 11.42 1.46 13.23
C ASN A 161 10.01 0.84 13.28
N ALA A 162 8.99 1.51 12.75
CA ALA A 162 7.64 0.97 12.68
C ALA A 162 7.55 -0.30 11.81
N MET A 163 8.30 -0.36 10.70
CA MET A 163 8.40 -1.56 9.87
C MET A 163 9.04 -2.73 10.63
N LYS A 164 10.20 -2.53 11.28
CA LYS A 164 10.85 -3.55 12.13
C LYS A 164 9.90 -4.08 13.20
N GLU A 165 9.30 -3.17 13.94
CA GLU A 165 8.37 -3.53 15.03
C GLU A 165 7.16 -4.33 14.52
N SER A 166 6.63 -4.00 13.34
CA SER A 166 5.51 -4.73 12.76
C SER A 166 5.87 -6.17 12.40
N VAL A 167 7.06 -6.40 11.81
CA VAL A 167 7.58 -7.74 11.55
C VAL A 167 7.75 -8.52 12.86
N GLU A 168 8.41 -7.92 13.85
CA GLU A 168 8.70 -8.58 15.12
C GLU A 168 7.43 -8.90 15.92
N ARG A 169 6.43 -8.01 15.93
CA ARG A 169 5.14 -8.29 16.57
C ARG A 169 4.41 -9.44 15.88
N GLY A 170 4.33 -9.40 14.54
CA GLY A 170 3.64 -10.44 13.78
C GLY A 170 4.28 -11.82 13.93
N LEU A 171 5.61 -11.92 13.99
CA LEU A 171 6.31 -13.18 14.24
C LEU A 171 6.09 -13.76 15.65
N ARG A 172 5.73 -12.91 16.62
CA ARG A 172 5.46 -13.37 18.01
C ARG A 172 4.02 -13.79 18.24
N LYS A 173 3.08 -13.28 17.44
CA LYS A 173 1.65 -13.53 17.62
C LYS A 173 1.21 -14.86 17.01
N ASP A 174 0.33 -15.52 17.73
CA ASP A 174 -0.44 -16.68 17.32
C ASP A 174 -1.95 -16.35 17.32
N GLY A 175 -2.78 -17.27 16.91
CA GLY A 175 -4.23 -17.19 17.01
C GLY A 175 -4.92 -16.93 15.69
N VAL A 176 -6.14 -16.43 15.76
CA VAL A 176 -7.04 -16.24 14.63
C VAL A 176 -7.20 -14.76 14.35
N LEU A 177 -7.11 -14.37 13.07
CA LEU A 177 -7.35 -13.00 12.62
C LEU A 177 -8.83 -12.61 12.80
N PRO A 178 -9.12 -11.32 13.03
CA PRO A 178 -10.48 -10.85 13.17
C PRO A 178 -11.28 -11.01 11.88
N GLY A 179 -12.61 -11.16 12.01
CA GLY A 179 -13.53 -11.26 10.90
C GLY A 179 -14.06 -12.68 10.65
N ALA A 180 -15.00 -12.79 9.72
CA ALA A 180 -15.76 -14.01 9.49
C ALA A 180 -14.94 -15.17 8.89
N LEU A 181 -13.80 -14.86 8.25
CA LEU A 181 -12.93 -15.91 7.66
C LEU A 181 -12.25 -16.77 8.72
N ARG A 182 -12.11 -16.30 9.96
CA ARG A 182 -11.42 -17.00 11.06
C ARG A 182 -10.06 -17.57 10.64
N LEU A 183 -9.33 -16.81 9.81
CA LEU A 183 -8.03 -17.22 9.27
C LEU A 183 -6.99 -17.29 10.39
N GLU A 184 -6.31 -18.42 10.52
CA GLU A 184 -5.22 -18.57 11.47
C GLU A 184 -3.97 -17.79 11.01
N ARG A 185 -3.25 -17.23 11.98
CA ARG A 185 -1.94 -16.62 11.74
C ARG A 185 -0.92 -17.70 11.39
N LYS A 186 -0.11 -17.43 10.37
CA LYS A 186 0.85 -18.37 9.79
C LYS A 186 2.31 -17.88 9.83
N ALA A 187 2.54 -16.59 10.08
CA ALA A 187 3.89 -16.01 10.06
C ALA A 187 4.88 -16.77 10.94
N LYS A 188 4.52 -17.02 12.20
CA LYS A 188 5.34 -17.76 13.15
C LYS A 188 5.58 -19.20 12.72
N THR A 189 4.55 -19.88 12.25
CA THR A 189 4.64 -21.26 11.74
C THR A 189 5.59 -21.32 10.55
N LEU A 190 5.48 -20.38 9.60
CA LEU A 190 6.39 -20.30 8.45
C LEU A 190 7.83 -20.04 8.88
N TYR A 191 8.05 -19.16 9.86
CA TYR A 191 9.38 -18.83 10.33
C TYR A 191 10.11 -20.01 10.97
N PHE A 192 9.42 -20.79 11.81
CA PHE A 192 9.98 -21.93 12.54
C PHE A 192 9.81 -23.28 11.83
N ALA A 193 9.16 -23.31 10.66
CA ALA A 193 8.99 -24.56 9.93
C ALA A 193 10.33 -25.15 9.53
N GLU A 194 10.41 -26.48 9.64
CA GLU A 194 11.51 -27.27 9.12
C GLU A 194 10.95 -28.29 8.14
N ALA A 195 11.50 -28.34 6.94
CA ALA A 195 11.07 -29.28 5.93
C ALA A 195 12.21 -30.22 5.54
N LYS A 196 11.90 -31.52 5.49
CA LYS A 196 12.86 -32.52 5.02
C LYS A 196 13.20 -32.24 3.55
N PHE A 197 14.49 -32.22 3.21
CA PHE A 197 15.01 -31.89 1.87
C PHE A 197 14.75 -30.46 1.39
N GLU A 198 14.50 -29.52 2.29
CA GLU A 198 14.39 -28.11 1.95
C GLU A 198 15.74 -27.61 1.41
N THR A 199 15.75 -27.04 0.19
CA THR A 199 16.92 -26.39 -0.38
C THR A 199 17.19 -25.05 0.29
N SER A 200 18.41 -24.50 0.16
CA SER A 200 18.73 -23.16 0.68
C SER A 200 17.79 -22.11 0.11
N VAL A 201 17.52 -22.13 -1.19
CA VAL A 201 16.58 -21.20 -1.85
C VAL A 201 15.18 -21.29 -1.26
N MET A 202 14.64 -22.48 -1.04
CA MET A 202 13.31 -22.67 -0.42
C MET A 202 13.28 -22.11 1.01
N ARG A 203 14.35 -22.31 1.78
CA ARG A 203 14.49 -21.80 3.15
C ARG A 203 14.49 -20.29 3.18
N GLU A 204 15.29 -19.67 2.30
CA GLU A 204 15.37 -18.21 2.21
C GLU A 204 14.02 -17.61 1.78
N ASN A 205 13.35 -18.19 0.78
CA ASN A 205 12.02 -17.79 0.34
C ASN A 205 10.97 -17.94 1.47
N ARG A 206 11.01 -19.03 2.23
CA ARG A 206 10.10 -19.26 3.36
C ARG A 206 10.33 -18.22 4.47
N LYS A 207 11.58 -17.88 4.77
CA LYS A 207 11.93 -16.84 5.72
C LYS A 207 11.39 -15.48 5.29
N LEU A 208 11.64 -15.10 4.04
CA LEU A 208 11.16 -13.85 3.46
C LEU A 208 9.62 -13.81 3.47
N ALA A 209 8.97 -14.91 3.07
CA ALA A 209 7.52 -15.05 3.16
C ALA A 209 7.00 -14.86 4.59
N SER A 210 7.67 -15.43 5.60
CA SER A 210 7.25 -15.30 7.00
C SER A 210 7.24 -13.84 7.48
N TYR A 211 8.21 -13.03 7.05
CA TYR A 211 8.26 -11.60 7.36
C TYR A 211 7.12 -10.82 6.69
N ALA A 212 6.82 -11.16 5.42
CA ALA A 212 5.69 -10.55 4.71
C ALA A 212 4.34 -10.92 5.36
N PHE A 213 4.16 -12.20 5.73
CA PHE A 213 3.00 -12.67 6.50
C PHE A 213 2.88 -11.92 7.83
N ALA A 214 3.98 -11.77 8.56
CA ALA A 214 3.97 -11.10 9.87
C ALA A 214 3.37 -9.68 9.78
N VAL A 215 3.81 -8.87 8.82
CA VAL A 215 3.28 -7.51 8.64
C VAL A 215 1.86 -7.53 8.08
N ALA A 216 1.56 -8.42 7.12
CA ALA A 216 0.23 -8.49 6.53
C ALA A 216 -0.83 -8.97 7.55
N GLU A 217 -0.47 -9.88 8.45
CA GLU A 217 -1.32 -10.32 9.56
C GLU A 217 -1.49 -9.22 10.61
N GLU A 218 -0.44 -8.45 10.94
CA GLU A 218 -0.56 -7.26 11.78
C GLU A 218 -1.49 -6.22 11.14
N ASN A 219 -1.35 -5.98 9.83
CA ASN A 219 -2.27 -5.13 9.09
C ASN A 219 -3.72 -5.60 9.20
N ALA A 220 -3.98 -6.88 8.97
CA ALA A 220 -5.32 -7.47 9.04
C ALA A 220 -5.93 -7.41 10.45
N ASP A 221 -5.09 -7.40 11.49
CA ASP A 221 -5.45 -7.31 12.91
C ASP A 221 -5.42 -5.86 13.45
N ASN A 222 -5.54 -4.87 12.59
CA ASN A 222 -5.52 -3.44 12.95
C ASN A 222 -4.25 -2.98 13.68
N GLY A 223 -3.16 -3.68 13.52
CA GLY A 223 -1.86 -3.29 14.06
C GLY A 223 -1.30 -2.05 13.36
N ILE A 224 -0.30 -1.44 14.00
CA ILE A 224 0.44 -0.33 13.42
C ILE A 224 1.38 -0.87 12.34
N ILE A 225 1.23 -0.37 11.14
CA ILE A 225 2.07 -0.69 9.97
C ILE A 225 2.47 0.61 9.25
N VAL A 226 3.24 0.47 8.19
CA VAL A 226 3.57 1.57 7.28
C VAL A 226 2.97 1.29 5.91
N THR A 227 2.29 2.27 5.31
CA THR A 227 1.87 2.16 3.91
C THR A 227 3.10 2.13 3.00
N ALA A 228 3.18 1.14 2.08
CA ALA A 228 4.29 1.00 1.14
C ALA A 228 3.84 0.33 -0.17
N PRO A 229 3.08 0.97 -1.08
CA PRO A 229 2.48 2.31 -0.94
C PRO A 229 1.13 2.31 -0.18
N THR A 230 0.52 1.14 0.08
CA THR A 230 -0.79 0.99 0.74
C THR A 230 -0.72 0.02 1.91
N CYS A 231 -1.80 -0.06 2.72
CA CYS A 231 -1.90 -1.05 3.79
C CYS A 231 -1.98 -2.48 3.22
N GLY A 232 -2.72 -2.69 2.14
CA GLY A 232 -2.89 -4.02 1.52
C GLY A 232 -1.57 -4.65 1.04
N ALA A 233 -0.58 -3.83 0.75
CA ALA A 233 0.75 -4.24 0.30
C ALA A 233 1.87 -3.94 1.32
N ALA A 234 1.49 -3.61 2.57
CA ALA A 234 2.43 -3.14 3.60
C ALA A 234 3.47 -4.17 4.04
N GLY A 235 3.28 -5.46 3.72
CA GLY A 235 4.21 -6.54 4.08
C GLY A 235 5.41 -6.69 3.15
N ILE A 236 5.33 -6.22 1.91
CA ILE A 236 6.32 -6.52 0.87
C ILE A 236 7.65 -5.84 1.16
N LEU A 237 7.67 -4.52 1.18
CA LEU A 237 8.90 -3.74 1.38
C LEU A 237 9.54 -4.00 2.76
N PRO A 238 8.80 -4.02 3.89
CA PRO A 238 9.39 -4.34 5.18
C PRO A 238 10.00 -5.74 5.25
N ALA A 239 9.38 -6.75 4.63
CA ALA A 239 9.90 -8.12 4.62
C ALA A 239 11.28 -8.17 3.95
N VAL A 240 11.40 -7.57 2.78
CA VAL A 240 12.66 -7.52 2.02
C VAL A 240 13.75 -6.76 2.79
N LEU A 241 13.42 -5.59 3.34
CA LEU A 241 14.37 -4.80 4.10
C LEU A 241 14.78 -5.47 5.43
N TYR A 242 13.82 -6.09 6.13
CA TYR A 242 14.09 -6.81 7.36
C TYR A 242 14.99 -8.04 7.13
N TYR A 243 14.75 -8.76 6.03
CA TYR A 243 15.61 -9.86 5.58
C TYR A 243 17.04 -9.38 5.31
N MET A 244 17.21 -8.24 4.63
CA MET A 244 18.54 -7.67 4.39
C MET A 244 19.22 -7.21 5.69
N TYR A 245 18.47 -6.56 6.57
CA TYR A 245 18.97 -6.09 7.86
C TYR A 245 19.33 -7.23 8.81
N ARG A 246 18.40 -8.17 9.01
CA ARG A 246 18.50 -9.20 10.04
C ARG A 246 19.34 -10.39 9.64
N ASP A 247 19.15 -10.89 8.41
CA ASP A 247 19.76 -12.14 7.95
C ASP A 247 21.04 -11.90 7.13
N ASN A 248 21.17 -10.71 6.54
CA ASN A 248 22.36 -10.33 5.74
C ASN A 248 23.20 -9.23 6.37
N ASN A 249 22.87 -8.76 7.59
CA ASN A 249 23.62 -7.77 8.36
C ASN A 249 23.87 -6.44 7.61
N VAL A 250 22.94 -6.02 6.76
CA VAL A 250 23.00 -4.72 6.07
C VAL A 250 22.86 -3.60 7.11
N PRO A 251 23.77 -2.60 7.13
CA PRO A 251 23.70 -1.48 8.07
C PRO A 251 22.40 -0.70 7.96
N GLU A 252 21.91 -0.14 9.08
CA GLU A 252 20.67 0.62 9.12
C GLU A 252 20.68 1.83 8.17
N GLU A 253 21.83 2.47 7.99
CA GLU A 253 21.98 3.59 7.05
C GLU A 253 21.66 3.16 5.61
N GLU A 254 22.10 1.99 5.18
CA GLU A 254 21.80 1.45 3.86
C GLU A 254 20.32 1.07 3.71
N ILE A 255 19.67 0.65 4.79
CA ILE A 255 18.21 0.44 4.80
C ILE A 255 17.46 1.76 4.62
N LEU A 256 17.91 2.86 5.25
CA LEU A 256 17.32 4.18 5.05
C LEU A 256 17.52 4.70 3.62
N ASN A 257 18.70 4.49 3.05
CA ASN A 257 19.00 4.77 1.65
C ASN A 257 18.07 3.96 0.71
N ALA A 258 17.87 2.68 1.01
CA ALA A 258 16.98 1.80 0.26
C ALA A 258 15.50 2.26 0.34
N LEU A 259 15.04 2.70 1.51
CA LEU A 259 13.71 3.30 1.68
C LEU A 259 13.56 4.57 0.84
N ALA A 260 14.59 5.41 0.77
CA ALA A 260 14.57 6.61 -0.07
C ALA A 260 14.45 6.25 -1.55
N ALA A 261 15.23 5.28 -2.05
CA ALA A 261 15.18 4.80 -3.43
C ALA A 261 13.79 4.20 -3.77
N ALA A 262 13.27 3.31 -2.91
CA ALA A 262 11.94 2.74 -3.04
C ALA A 262 10.84 3.83 -3.08
N GLY A 263 10.99 4.86 -2.25
CA GLY A 263 10.08 5.99 -2.19
C GLY A 263 10.01 6.79 -3.50
N VAL A 264 11.13 6.96 -4.20
CA VAL A 264 11.15 7.61 -5.52
C VAL A 264 10.32 6.81 -6.52
N VAL A 265 10.51 5.48 -6.58
CA VAL A 265 9.77 4.59 -7.48
C VAL A 265 8.26 4.64 -7.17
N GLY A 266 7.87 4.51 -5.91
CA GLY A 266 6.46 4.61 -5.49
C GLY A 266 5.85 5.97 -5.81
N ASN A 267 6.60 7.07 -5.65
CA ASN A 267 6.14 8.42 -5.99
C ASN A 267 5.94 8.60 -7.50
N VAL A 268 6.82 8.04 -8.35
CA VAL A 268 6.64 8.07 -9.82
C VAL A 268 5.32 7.41 -10.21
N VAL A 269 5.01 6.24 -9.63
CA VAL A 269 3.74 5.55 -9.90
C VAL A 269 2.55 6.37 -9.38
N LYS A 270 2.63 6.86 -8.14
CA LYS A 270 1.56 7.67 -7.53
C LYS A 270 1.27 8.95 -8.33
N GLN A 271 2.31 9.56 -8.94
CA GLN A 271 2.20 10.77 -9.74
C GLN A 271 1.56 10.53 -11.12
N ASN A 272 1.87 9.40 -11.77
CA ASN A 272 1.56 9.16 -13.20
C ASN A 272 0.45 8.12 -13.42
N ALA A 273 0.05 7.42 -12.36
CA ALA A 273 -0.98 6.39 -12.40
C ALA A 273 -1.85 6.45 -11.14
N SER A 274 -2.12 5.30 -10.53
CA SER A 274 -2.83 5.18 -9.26
C SER A 274 -2.15 4.14 -8.37
N ILE A 275 -2.25 4.33 -7.06
CA ILE A 275 -1.88 3.33 -6.04
C ILE A 275 -3.12 2.79 -5.31
N SER A 276 -4.31 2.89 -5.92
CA SER A 276 -5.58 2.47 -5.32
C SER A 276 -6.09 1.17 -5.95
N GLY A 277 -6.33 0.15 -5.15
CA GLY A 277 -6.96 -1.10 -5.57
C GLY A 277 -8.36 -0.90 -6.15
N ALA A 278 -9.11 0.07 -5.63
CA ALA A 278 -10.44 0.42 -6.12
C ALA A 278 -10.43 1.10 -7.51
N GLU A 279 -9.31 1.72 -7.90
CA GLU A 279 -9.15 2.30 -9.24
C GLU A 279 -8.52 1.34 -10.24
N CYS A 280 -7.44 0.67 -9.84
CA CYS A 280 -6.58 -0.06 -10.76
C CYS A 280 -6.31 -1.53 -10.37
N GLY A 281 -7.03 -2.10 -9.41
CA GLY A 281 -6.77 -3.45 -8.93
C GLY A 281 -5.51 -3.57 -8.07
N CYS A 282 -5.15 -4.79 -7.67
CA CYS A 282 -3.96 -5.05 -6.86
C CYS A 282 -2.63 -4.81 -7.57
N GLN A 283 -2.60 -4.71 -8.89
CA GLN A 283 -1.39 -4.27 -9.61
C GLN A 283 -0.90 -2.90 -9.12
N ALA A 284 -1.83 -2.02 -8.74
CA ALA A 284 -1.53 -0.68 -8.18
C ALA A 284 -1.05 -0.71 -6.73
N GLU A 285 -1.30 -1.77 -5.99
CA GLU A 285 -0.87 -1.93 -4.61
C GLU A 285 0.31 -2.88 -4.51
N VAL A 286 0.09 -4.17 -4.78
CA VAL A 286 1.09 -5.24 -4.69
C VAL A 286 2.18 -5.08 -5.76
N GLY A 287 1.80 -4.79 -7.02
CA GLY A 287 2.77 -4.59 -8.10
C GLY A 287 3.67 -3.39 -7.84
N VAL A 288 3.10 -2.28 -7.36
CA VAL A 288 3.89 -1.08 -6.99
C VAL A 288 4.80 -1.37 -5.79
N ALA A 289 4.31 -2.06 -4.76
CA ALA A 289 5.13 -2.44 -3.61
C ALA A 289 6.27 -3.41 -3.99
N CYS A 290 6.02 -4.36 -4.90
CA CYS A 290 7.04 -5.24 -5.47
C CYS A 290 8.13 -4.42 -6.19
N SER A 291 7.73 -3.46 -7.03
CA SER A 291 8.62 -2.54 -7.73
C SER A 291 9.44 -1.66 -6.76
N MET A 292 8.81 -1.14 -5.70
CA MET A 292 9.49 -0.42 -4.63
C MET A 292 10.52 -1.28 -3.91
N ALA A 293 10.19 -2.54 -3.60
CA ALA A 293 11.09 -3.48 -2.94
C ALA A 293 12.26 -3.89 -3.85
N ALA A 294 12.02 -4.05 -5.15
CA ALA A 294 13.08 -4.30 -6.13
C ALA A 294 14.04 -3.10 -6.23
N ALA A 295 13.54 -1.87 -6.25
CA ALA A 295 14.36 -0.66 -6.23
C ALA A 295 15.18 -0.53 -4.93
N ALA A 296 14.58 -0.87 -3.78
CA ALA A 296 15.28 -0.90 -2.50
C ALA A 296 16.47 -1.87 -2.51
N LEU A 297 16.25 -3.10 -2.95
CA LEU A 297 17.33 -4.10 -3.09
C LEU A 297 18.38 -3.66 -4.08
N SER A 298 18.00 -3.09 -5.21
CA SER A 298 18.94 -2.57 -6.21
C SER A 298 19.83 -1.47 -5.64
N SER A 299 19.29 -0.61 -4.78
CA SER A 299 20.05 0.39 -4.03
C SER A 299 21.05 -0.25 -3.07
N ILE A 300 20.63 -1.24 -2.27
CA ILE A 300 21.51 -1.99 -1.36
C ILE A 300 22.65 -2.69 -2.13
N PHE A 301 22.36 -3.21 -3.31
CA PHE A 301 23.36 -3.85 -4.17
C PHE A 301 24.16 -2.88 -5.04
N CYS A 302 24.03 -1.57 -4.81
CA CYS A 302 24.75 -0.51 -5.53
C CYS A 302 24.59 -0.61 -7.06
N LEU A 303 23.39 -0.97 -7.55
CA LEU A 303 23.11 -0.94 -8.97
C LEU A 303 23.01 0.51 -9.46
N ASP A 304 23.47 0.75 -10.68
CA ASP A 304 23.30 2.05 -11.34
C ASP A 304 21.84 2.39 -11.64
N SER A 305 21.58 3.58 -12.11
CA SER A 305 20.24 4.09 -12.45
C SER A 305 19.48 3.16 -13.40
N ASP A 306 20.17 2.56 -14.38
CA ASP A 306 19.59 1.62 -15.33
C ASP A 306 19.20 0.28 -14.68
N GLY A 307 20.05 -0.22 -13.78
CA GLY A 307 19.78 -1.44 -13.03
C GLY A 307 18.60 -1.29 -12.08
N VAL A 308 18.47 -0.14 -11.39
CA VAL A 308 17.33 0.18 -10.53
C VAL A 308 16.04 0.28 -11.36
N GLU A 309 16.08 1.00 -12.49
CA GLU A 309 14.93 1.12 -13.38
C GLU A 309 14.50 -0.24 -13.94
N CYS A 310 15.47 -1.07 -14.35
CA CYS A 310 15.21 -2.39 -14.90
C CYS A 310 14.54 -3.33 -13.87
N SER A 311 15.02 -3.33 -12.63
CA SER A 311 14.42 -4.15 -11.57
C SER A 311 13.00 -3.70 -11.20
N ALA A 312 12.79 -2.38 -11.13
CA ALA A 312 11.48 -1.80 -10.84
C ALA A 312 10.48 -2.07 -11.98
N GLU A 313 10.94 -2.01 -13.21
CA GLU A 313 10.17 -2.31 -14.42
C GLU A 313 9.73 -3.77 -14.44
N ILE A 314 10.67 -4.74 -14.30
CA ILE A 314 10.37 -6.18 -14.27
C ILE A 314 9.36 -6.49 -13.17
N ALA A 315 9.55 -5.95 -11.97
CA ALA A 315 8.68 -6.20 -10.83
C ALA A 315 7.25 -5.67 -11.06
N LEU A 316 7.07 -4.51 -11.71
CA LEU A 316 5.75 -3.97 -11.99
C LEU A 316 5.07 -4.69 -13.15
N GLU A 317 5.82 -4.97 -14.23
CA GLU A 317 5.33 -5.63 -15.45
C GLU A 317 4.67 -6.98 -15.13
N HIS A 318 5.30 -7.80 -14.31
CA HIS A 318 4.81 -9.14 -13.96
C HIS A 318 3.58 -9.14 -13.07
N ASN A 319 3.23 -8.01 -12.50
CA ASN A 319 2.01 -7.80 -11.71
C ASN A 319 0.85 -7.16 -12.50
N LEU A 320 1.03 -6.87 -13.80
CA LEU A 320 -0.03 -6.31 -14.63
C LEU A 320 -1.23 -7.26 -14.72
N GLY A 321 -2.43 -6.71 -14.62
CA GLY A 321 -3.67 -7.48 -14.64
C GLY A 321 -4.09 -8.07 -13.29
N LEU A 322 -3.34 -7.86 -12.21
CA LEU A 322 -3.66 -8.40 -10.89
C LEU A 322 -4.92 -7.74 -10.32
N THR A 323 -5.97 -8.54 -10.14
CA THR A 323 -7.28 -8.09 -9.65
C THR A 323 -7.26 -7.76 -8.15
N CYS A 324 -8.22 -6.96 -7.67
CA CYS A 324 -8.46 -6.73 -6.24
C CYS A 324 -9.84 -7.26 -5.86
N ASP A 325 -9.87 -8.46 -5.31
CA ASP A 325 -11.08 -9.22 -5.00
C ASP A 325 -11.03 -9.84 -3.58
N PRO A 326 -10.91 -9.00 -2.52
CA PRO A 326 -10.78 -9.49 -1.16
C PRO A 326 -12.03 -10.25 -0.71
N VAL A 327 -11.85 -11.48 -0.21
CA VAL A 327 -12.94 -12.34 0.24
C VAL A 327 -13.61 -11.71 1.46
N LEU A 328 -14.94 -11.58 1.40
CA LEU A 328 -15.78 -10.89 2.40
C LEU A 328 -15.34 -9.44 2.67
N GLY A 329 -14.64 -8.80 1.74
CA GLY A 329 -14.08 -7.47 1.93
C GLY A 329 -12.96 -7.37 2.97
N LEU A 330 -12.35 -8.51 3.36
CA LEU A 330 -11.28 -8.56 4.36
C LEU A 330 -9.91 -8.55 3.67
N VAL A 331 -8.98 -7.74 4.15
CA VAL A 331 -7.60 -7.68 3.66
C VAL A 331 -6.81 -8.91 4.20
N GLN A 332 -7.29 -10.09 3.86
CA GLN A 332 -6.76 -11.38 4.32
C GLN A 332 -6.51 -12.31 3.14
N ILE A 333 -7.57 -12.76 2.44
CA ILE A 333 -7.47 -13.61 1.26
C ILE A 333 -7.87 -12.78 0.02
N PRO A 334 -7.02 -12.70 -1.01
CA PRO A 334 -5.69 -13.29 -1.17
C PRO A 334 -4.54 -12.38 -0.68
N CYS A 335 -4.82 -11.28 0.01
CA CYS A 335 -3.88 -10.18 0.26
C CYS A 335 -2.61 -10.62 1.02
N ILE A 336 -2.76 -11.45 2.07
CA ILE A 336 -1.62 -11.89 2.90
C ILE A 336 -0.64 -12.69 2.05
N GLU A 337 -1.14 -13.65 1.27
CA GLU A 337 -0.30 -14.51 0.42
C GLU A 337 0.35 -13.72 -0.72
N ARG A 338 -0.37 -12.74 -1.30
CA ARG A 338 0.19 -11.85 -2.33
C ARG A 338 1.38 -11.04 -1.84
N ASN A 339 1.37 -10.59 -0.57
CA ASN A 339 2.53 -9.91 0.00
C ASN A 339 3.77 -10.81 0.02
N ALA A 340 3.63 -12.06 0.40
CA ALA A 340 4.74 -13.01 0.45
C ALA A 340 5.29 -13.34 -0.94
N VAL A 341 4.40 -13.61 -1.90
CA VAL A 341 4.79 -13.89 -3.30
C VAL A 341 5.52 -12.70 -3.91
N ALA A 342 4.99 -11.49 -3.75
CA ALA A 342 5.60 -10.28 -4.31
C ALA A 342 6.93 -9.92 -3.64
N ALA A 343 7.13 -10.22 -2.36
CA ALA A 343 8.43 -10.04 -1.71
C ALA A 343 9.52 -10.94 -2.33
N ILE A 344 9.18 -12.20 -2.64
CA ILE A 344 10.08 -13.14 -3.33
C ILE A 344 10.32 -12.69 -4.78
N GLU A 345 9.28 -12.22 -5.46
CA GLU A 345 9.36 -11.70 -6.83
C GLU A 345 10.28 -10.49 -6.94
N ALA A 346 10.29 -9.59 -5.95
CA ALA A 346 11.21 -8.45 -5.92
C ALA A 346 12.67 -8.89 -5.93
N VAL A 347 13.03 -9.97 -5.22
CA VAL A 347 14.38 -10.56 -5.23
C VAL A 347 14.71 -11.12 -6.62
N ASN A 348 13.76 -11.82 -7.24
CA ASN A 348 13.93 -12.37 -8.59
C ASN A 348 14.11 -11.25 -9.63
N ALA A 349 13.33 -10.18 -9.54
CA ALA A 349 13.44 -9.03 -10.45
C ALA A 349 14.82 -8.39 -10.41
N VAL A 350 15.40 -8.21 -9.22
CA VAL A 350 16.77 -7.70 -9.08
C VAL A 350 17.81 -8.67 -9.62
N THR A 351 17.63 -9.96 -9.40
CA THR A 351 18.53 -10.99 -9.94
C THR A 351 18.58 -10.95 -11.46
N LEU A 352 17.41 -10.81 -12.12
CA LEU A 352 17.30 -10.69 -13.55
C LEU A 352 17.90 -9.37 -14.07
N SER A 353 17.63 -8.26 -13.40
CA SER A 353 18.08 -6.93 -13.82
C SER A 353 19.60 -6.82 -13.93
N LYS A 354 20.37 -7.53 -13.10
CA LYS A 354 21.84 -7.58 -13.18
C LYS A 354 22.35 -8.04 -14.55
N SER A 355 21.61 -8.90 -15.23
CA SER A 355 21.99 -9.47 -16.52
C SER A 355 21.26 -8.80 -17.70
N LEU A 356 20.11 -8.17 -17.46
CA LEU A 356 19.23 -7.62 -18.48
C LEU A 356 19.33 -6.09 -18.63
N LYS A 357 19.93 -5.39 -17.68
CA LYS A 357 20.13 -3.94 -17.76
C LYS A 357 20.84 -3.57 -19.08
N ASN A 358 20.55 -2.41 -19.63
CA ASN A 358 21.01 -1.94 -20.96
C ASN A 358 20.49 -2.76 -22.17
N LYS A 359 19.65 -3.77 -21.95
CA LYS A 359 19.08 -4.62 -23.03
C LYS A 359 17.56 -4.53 -23.11
N ARG A 360 16.90 -3.90 -22.14
CA ARG A 360 15.45 -3.75 -22.12
C ARG A 360 14.95 -2.89 -23.28
N LYS A 361 13.73 -3.13 -23.70
CA LYS A 361 13.03 -2.39 -24.75
C LYS A 361 11.91 -1.51 -24.23
N ILE A 362 11.47 -1.76 -23.00
CA ILE A 362 10.36 -1.07 -22.34
C ILE A 362 10.91 -0.34 -21.12
N SER A 363 10.52 0.90 -20.92
CA SER A 363 10.91 1.70 -19.77
C SER A 363 9.93 1.50 -18.60
N PHE A 364 10.37 1.79 -17.39
CA PHE A 364 9.50 1.79 -16.23
C PHE A 364 8.30 2.74 -16.39
N ASP A 365 8.52 3.93 -16.96
CA ASP A 365 7.45 4.89 -17.23
C ASP A 365 6.37 4.34 -18.15
N ASN A 366 6.76 3.52 -19.16
CA ASN A 366 5.80 2.85 -20.05
C ASN A 366 4.98 1.80 -19.30
N VAL A 367 5.60 1.01 -18.42
CA VAL A 367 4.88 0.01 -17.60
C VAL A 367 3.91 0.69 -16.65
N VAL A 368 4.30 1.81 -16.02
CA VAL A 368 3.41 2.62 -15.18
C VAL A 368 2.18 3.09 -15.96
N LYS A 369 2.37 3.55 -17.20
CA LYS A 369 1.26 3.95 -18.08
C LYS A 369 0.35 2.79 -18.40
N VAL A 370 0.92 1.64 -18.82
CA VAL A 370 0.15 0.42 -19.14
C VAL A 370 -0.62 -0.07 -17.92
N MET A 371 -0.01 -0.05 -16.73
CA MET A 371 -0.70 -0.40 -15.48
C MET A 371 -1.95 0.46 -15.28
N TYR A 372 -1.87 1.76 -15.52
CA TYR A 372 -3.01 2.66 -15.37
C TYR A 372 -4.11 2.40 -16.40
N GLU A 373 -3.74 2.18 -17.67
CA GLU A 373 -4.67 1.83 -18.75
C GLU A 373 -5.37 0.48 -18.47
N THR A 374 -4.60 -0.56 -18.16
CA THR A 374 -5.12 -1.89 -17.77
C THR A 374 -6.05 -1.81 -16.56
N GLY A 375 -5.69 -0.98 -15.57
CA GLY A 375 -6.55 -0.75 -14.40
C GLY A 375 -7.90 -0.14 -14.77
N LYS A 376 -7.96 0.78 -15.72
CA LYS A 376 -9.22 1.37 -16.22
C LYS A 376 -10.05 0.38 -17.02
N ASP A 377 -9.41 -0.47 -17.82
CA ASP A 377 -10.07 -1.50 -18.62
C ASP A 377 -10.57 -2.68 -17.77
N MET A 378 -9.99 -2.85 -16.58
CA MET A 378 -10.41 -3.89 -15.64
C MET A 378 -11.87 -3.67 -15.23
N ASN A 379 -12.70 -4.73 -15.33
CA ASN A 379 -14.09 -4.66 -14.90
C ASN A 379 -14.20 -4.27 -13.42
N THR A 380 -15.18 -3.43 -13.08
CA THR A 380 -15.39 -2.92 -11.71
C THR A 380 -15.51 -4.01 -10.65
N ARG A 381 -16.05 -5.20 -11.00
CA ARG A 381 -16.16 -6.34 -10.08
C ARG A 381 -14.82 -6.88 -9.58
N TYR A 382 -13.72 -6.50 -10.23
CA TYR A 382 -12.35 -6.88 -9.87
C TYR A 382 -11.53 -5.74 -9.23
N ARG A 383 -12.19 -4.64 -8.88
CA ARG A 383 -11.58 -3.43 -8.30
C ARG A 383 -12.11 -3.13 -6.90
N GLU A 384 -11.71 -3.96 -5.93
CA GLU A 384 -12.01 -3.81 -4.50
C GLU A 384 -13.53 -3.70 -4.19
N THR A 385 -14.35 -4.48 -4.89
CA THR A 385 -15.80 -4.52 -4.68
C THR A 385 -16.29 -5.82 -4.04
N SER A 386 -15.45 -6.85 -4.00
CA SER A 386 -15.79 -8.20 -3.52
C SER A 386 -17.00 -8.84 -4.23
N THR A 387 -17.30 -8.38 -5.47
CA THR A 387 -18.42 -8.88 -6.28
C THR A 387 -18.00 -9.80 -7.41
N GLY A 388 -16.70 -10.05 -7.56
CA GLY A 388 -16.10 -10.92 -8.57
C GLY A 388 -14.92 -11.71 -8.06
N GLY A 389 -14.28 -12.49 -8.92
CA GLY A 389 -13.10 -13.27 -8.59
C GLY A 389 -13.30 -14.25 -7.43
N LEU A 390 -12.29 -14.41 -6.57
CA LEU A 390 -12.33 -15.32 -5.41
C LEU A 390 -13.46 -14.99 -4.45
N ALA A 391 -13.76 -13.69 -4.26
CA ALA A 391 -14.81 -13.26 -3.33
C ALA A 391 -16.21 -13.78 -3.72
N SER A 392 -16.54 -13.80 -5.02
CA SER A 392 -17.85 -14.25 -5.49
C SER A 392 -18.04 -15.76 -5.36
N LEU A 393 -16.96 -16.55 -5.49
CA LEU A 393 -17.01 -18.01 -5.33
C LEU A 393 -17.14 -18.40 -3.87
N TYR A 394 -16.42 -17.74 -2.98
CA TYR A 394 -16.47 -18.04 -1.54
C TYR A 394 -17.88 -17.82 -0.95
N GLY A 395 -18.58 -16.73 -1.38
CA GLY A 395 -19.95 -16.47 -0.93
C GLY A 395 -20.97 -17.53 -1.39
N SER A 396 -20.75 -18.16 -2.55
CA SER A 396 -21.63 -19.22 -3.06
C SER A 396 -21.45 -20.58 -2.36
N ASP A 397 -20.30 -20.82 -1.74
CA ASP A 397 -19.99 -22.06 -1.02
C ASP A 397 -20.28 -21.97 0.50
N ALA A 398 -20.40 -20.75 1.05
CA ALA A 398 -20.75 -20.54 2.46
C ALA A 398 -22.22 -20.84 2.78
N ASP A 399 -23.07 -20.99 1.77
CA ASP A 399 -24.48 -21.37 1.88
C ASP A 399 -24.72 -22.88 1.65
N LYS A 400 -23.65 -23.67 1.51
CA LYS A 400 -23.68 -25.13 1.46
C LYS A 400 -23.08 -25.74 2.72
#